data_20d1a90133b67cccfdc397a2b09d4dc5
#
_entry.id   20d1a90133b67cccfdc397a2b09d4dc5
#
_cell.length_a   1.000
_cell.length_b   1.000
_cell.length_c   1.000
_cell.angle_alpha   90.00
_cell.angle_beta   90.00
_cell.angle_gamma   90.00
#
_symmetry.space_group_name_H-M   'P 1'
#
loop_
_entity.id
_entity.type
_entity.pdbx_description
1 polymer ?
#
loop_
_entity_poly.entity_id
_entity_poly.type
_entity_poly.pdbx_seq_one_letter_code
_entity_poly.pdbx_strand_id
1 'polypeptide(L)'
;AALARPLGGWLSDRISGGVVTCLAYLVMALALAALPLSFPSGGNGGIYPLFVALALVLFTAAGFGNGSSYQMSPKIFLVEAGRAARRTGQPVTEVYAGASRLGAAAMNVSSVMAAFGGFFIPKSFSWSLDLTGGFTAAIGVFLLFT
;
A
#
# COMPACT_ATOMS: atom_id res chain seq x y z
N ALA A 1 7.52 7.50 5.36
CA ALA A 1 6.35 6.59 5.39
C ALA A 1 5.54 6.74 6.70
N ALA A 2 6.18 6.77 7.89
CA ALA A 2 5.46 6.80 9.17
C ALA A 2 4.57 8.03 9.35
N LEU A 3 5.07 9.22 9.03
CA LEU A 3 4.31 10.48 9.09
C LEU A 3 3.25 10.60 7.97
N ALA A 4 3.45 9.92 6.85
CA ALA A 4 2.49 9.95 5.75
C ALA A 4 1.21 9.13 6.04
N ARG A 5 1.28 8.13 6.93
CA ARG A 5 0.11 7.31 7.31
C ARG A 5 -1.04 8.12 7.92
N PRO A 6 -0.84 8.91 8.99
CA PRO A 6 -1.92 9.72 9.55
C PRO A 6 -2.45 10.77 8.57
N LEU A 7 -1.58 11.33 7.72
CA LEU A 7 -2.00 12.27 6.68
C LEU A 7 -2.85 11.58 5.60
N GLY A 8 -2.50 10.36 5.18
CA GLY A 8 -3.30 9.55 4.26
C GLY A 8 -4.68 9.22 4.82
N GLY A 9 -4.75 8.85 6.11
CA GLY A 9 -6.01 8.62 6.81
C GLY A 9 -6.89 9.87 6.87
N TRP A 10 -6.32 11.00 7.27
CA TRP A 10 -7.03 12.27 7.33
C TRP A 10 -7.54 12.74 5.96
N LEU A 11 -6.73 12.57 4.90
CA LEU A 11 -7.13 12.91 3.54
C LEU A 11 -8.25 11.98 3.03
N SER A 12 -8.18 10.70 3.39
CA SER A 12 -9.21 9.69 3.10
C SER A 12 -10.57 10.04 3.70
N ASP A 13 -10.58 10.69 4.86
CA ASP A 13 -11.83 11.15 5.50
C ASP A 13 -12.47 12.35 4.78
N ARG A 14 -11.66 13.17 4.11
CA ARG A 14 -12.15 14.37 3.43
C ARG A 14 -12.59 14.16 1.98
N ILE A 15 -11.90 13.31 1.24
CA ILE A 15 -12.14 13.14 -0.19
C ILE A 15 -12.89 11.82 -0.43
N SER A 16 -12.24 10.71 -0.26
CA SER A 16 -12.73 9.32 -0.31
C SER A 16 -11.53 8.40 -0.17
N GLY A 17 -11.64 7.38 0.66
CA GLY A 17 -10.56 6.41 0.86
C GLY A 17 -10.13 5.72 -0.44
N GLY A 18 -11.09 5.36 -1.29
CA GLY A 18 -10.80 4.71 -2.58
C GLY A 18 -10.00 5.61 -3.53
N VAL A 19 -10.34 6.90 -3.61
CA VAL A 19 -9.62 7.85 -4.47
C VAL A 19 -8.20 8.07 -3.97
N VAL A 20 -8.01 8.24 -2.66
CA VAL A 20 -6.67 8.43 -2.07
C VAL A 20 -5.79 7.20 -2.30
N THR A 21 -6.36 6.01 -2.11
CA THR A 21 -5.65 4.74 -2.37
C THR A 21 -5.27 4.62 -3.85
N CYS A 22 -6.20 4.87 -4.76
CA CYS A 22 -5.95 4.81 -6.20
C CYS A 22 -4.85 5.79 -6.65
N LEU A 23 -4.90 7.04 -6.17
CA LEU A 23 -3.86 8.04 -6.43
C LEU A 23 -2.51 7.62 -5.86
N ALA A 24 -2.47 7.05 -4.66
CA ALA A 24 -1.24 6.56 -4.06
C ALA A 24 -0.61 5.45 -4.91
N TYR A 25 -1.40 4.47 -5.38
CA TYR A 25 -0.90 3.41 -6.27
C TYR A 25 -0.43 3.95 -7.61
N LEU A 26 -1.14 4.90 -8.19
CA LEU A 26 -0.72 5.53 -9.45
C LEU A 26 0.62 6.26 -9.31
N VAL A 27 0.81 7.03 -8.24
CA VAL A 27 2.08 7.69 -7.94
C VAL A 27 3.18 6.67 -7.71
N MET A 28 2.90 5.58 -7.00
CA MET A 28 3.85 4.48 -6.78
C MET A 28 4.27 3.83 -8.11
N ALA A 29 3.31 3.53 -8.98
CA ALA A 29 3.58 2.92 -10.28
C ALA A 29 4.46 3.83 -11.15
N LEU A 30 4.16 5.13 -11.21
CA LEU A 30 4.96 6.12 -11.95
C LEU A 30 6.39 6.25 -11.39
N ALA A 31 6.51 6.35 -10.06
CA ALA A 31 7.82 6.45 -9.42
C ALA A 31 8.65 5.17 -9.60
N LEU A 32 8.01 3.99 -9.54
CA LEU A 32 8.66 2.70 -9.76
C LEU A 32 9.10 2.55 -11.23
N ALA A 33 8.28 2.97 -12.19
CA ALA A 33 8.63 2.97 -13.61
C ALA A 33 9.78 3.95 -13.94
N ALA A 34 9.89 5.06 -13.21
CA ALA A 34 10.98 6.01 -13.35
C ALA A 34 12.28 5.59 -12.63
N LEU A 35 12.22 4.67 -11.67
CA LEU A 35 13.36 4.26 -10.86
C LEU A 35 14.55 3.73 -11.69
N PRO A 36 14.38 2.92 -12.77
CA PRO A 36 15.47 2.47 -13.61
C PRO A 36 16.28 3.59 -14.26
N LEU A 37 15.68 4.77 -14.47
CA LEU A 37 16.37 5.94 -15.03
C LEU A 37 17.46 6.49 -14.11
N SER A 38 17.38 6.18 -12.82
CA SER A 38 18.38 6.60 -11.82
C SER A 38 19.58 5.66 -11.73
N PHE A 39 19.52 4.47 -12.35
CA PHE A 39 20.59 3.50 -12.29
C PHE A 39 21.71 3.79 -13.31
N PRO A 40 22.94 3.34 -13.02
CA PRO A 40 24.04 3.46 -13.95
C PRO A 40 23.72 2.75 -15.28
N SER A 41 23.84 3.46 -16.38
CA SER A 41 23.65 2.92 -17.73
C SER A 41 24.81 3.34 -18.63
N GLY A 42 25.40 2.40 -19.35
CA GLY A 42 26.35 2.69 -20.41
C GLY A 42 27.62 3.44 -19.99
N GLY A 43 28.15 3.19 -18.78
CA GLY A 43 29.37 3.83 -18.29
C GLY A 43 29.21 5.17 -17.59
N ASN A 44 28.00 5.72 -17.56
CA ASN A 44 27.66 6.88 -16.75
C ASN A 44 27.28 6.42 -15.35
N GLY A 45 27.87 7.01 -14.30
CA GLY A 45 27.45 6.79 -12.92
C GLY A 45 25.97 7.19 -12.75
N GLY A 46 25.20 6.39 -12.01
CA GLY A 46 23.79 6.66 -11.77
C GLY A 46 23.55 8.01 -11.09
N ILE A 47 22.35 8.54 -11.24
CA ILE A 47 21.95 9.84 -10.64
C ILE A 47 21.44 9.57 -9.22
N TYR A 48 22.34 9.52 -8.24
CA TYR A 48 22.01 9.26 -6.84
C TYR A 48 20.93 10.21 -6.27
N PRO A 49 20.94 11.54 -6.51
CA PRO A 49 19.89 12.42 -6.04
C PRO A 49 18.51 12.07 -6.60
N LEU A 50 18.41 11.65 -7.86
CA LEU A 50 17.17 11.22 -8.49
C LEU A 50 16.66 9.91 -7.86
N PHE A 51 17.54 8.96 -7.57
CA PHE A 51 17.20 7.74 -6.87
C PHE A 51 16.58 8.03 -5.49
N VAL A 52 17.24 8.89 -4.70
CA VAL A 52 16.74 9.28 -3.37
C VAL A 52 15.39 9.99 -3.46
N ALA A 53 15.21 10.91 -4.41
CA ALA A 53 13.95 11.60 -4.61
C ALA A 53 12.82 10.63 -4.97
N LEU A 54 13.02 9.72 -5.92
CA LEU A 54 12.05 8.69 -6.30
C LEU A 54 11.73 7.74 -5.16
N ALA A 55 12.73 7.32 -4.39
CA ALA A 55 12.54 6.50 -3.20
C ALA A 55 11.69 7.21 -2.13
N LEU A 56 11.93 8.50 -1.88
CA LEU A 56 11.12 9.30 -0.96
C LEU A 56 9.67 9.41 -1.43
N VAL A 57 9.43 9.62 -2.73
CA VAL A 57 8.09 9.65 -3.32
C VAL A 57 7.40 8.30 -3.13
N LEU A 58 8.07 7.19 -3.44
CA LEU A 58 7.57 5.83 -3.23
C LEU A 58 7.16 5.57 -1.77
N PHE A 59 8.06 5.85 -0.83
CA PHE A 59 7.77 5.64 0.59
C PHE A 59 6.65 6.54 1.12
N THR A 60 6.54 7.76 0.60
CA THR A 60 5.48 8.69 0.96
C THR A 60 4.14 8.22 0.41
N ALA A 61 4.07 7.86 -0.87
CA ALA A 61 2.86 7.34 -1.50
C ALA A 61 2.39 6.03 -0.86
N ALA A 62 3.33 5.11 -0.56
CA ALA A 62 3.03 3.88 0.18
C ALA A 62 2.46 4.17 1.59
N GLY A 63 2.97 5.21 2.26
CA GLY A 63 2.44 5.67 3.54
C GLY A 63 1.01 6.18 3.43
N PHE A 64 0.71 7.00 2.42
CA PHE A 64 -0.65 7.50 2.15
C PHE A 64 -1.63 6.37 1.81
N GLY A 65 -1.27 5.46 0.90
CA GLY A 65 -2.10 4.32 0.52
C GLY A 65 -2.39 3.40 1.70
N ASN A 66 -1.38 3.10 2.50
CA ASN A 66 -1.53 2.29 3.70
C ASN A 66 -2.45 2.97 4.73
N GLY A 67 -2.23 4.26 5.03
CA GLY A 67 -3.07 5.03 5.94
C GLY A 67 -4.54 5.08 5.51
N SER A 68 -4.80 5.31 4.22
CA SER A 68 -6.13 5.30 3.64
C SER A 68 -6.80 3.92 3.75
N SER A 69 -6.10 2.83 3.44
CA SER A 69 -6.62 1.47 3.52
C SER A 69 -6.98 1.07 4.95
N TYR A 70 -6.15 1.42 5.93
CA TYR A 70 -6.42 1.17 7.35
C TYR A 70 -7.65 1.92 7.86
N GLN A 71 -7.90 3.13 7.40
CA GLN A 71 -9.09 3.91 7.74
C GLN A 71 -10.36 3.34 7.09
N MET A 72 -10.26 2.90 5.84
CA MET A 72 -11.40 2.46 5.05
C MET A 72 -11.90 1.07 5.46
N SER A 73 -10.99 0.13 5.79
CA SER A 73 -11.33 -1.26 6.08
C SER A 73 -12.38 -1.41 7.19
N PRO A 74 -12.23 -0.83 8.39
CA PRO A 74 -13.26 -0.95 9.44
C PRO A 74 -14.61 -0.34 9.02
N LYS A 75 -14.58 0.77 8.28
CA LYS A 75 -15.81 1.47 7.83
C LYS A 75 -16.64 0.61 6.88
N ILE A 76 -15.99 -0.15 5.98
CA ILE A 76 -16.68 -1.06 5.07
C ILE A 76 -17.45 -2.12 5.84
N PHE A 77 -16.83 -2.76 6.83
CA PHE A 77 -17.50 -3.76 7.66
C PHE A 77 -18.69 -3.19 8.42
N LEU A 78 -18.58 -1.96 8.96
CA LEU A 78 -19.67 -1.30 9.66
C LEU A 78 -20.83 -0.92 8.74
N VAL A 79 -20.53 -0.42 7.54
CA VAL A 79 -21.57 -0.09 6.53
C VAL A 79 -22.31 -1.34 6.10
N GLU A 80 -21.62 -2.43 5.84
CA GLU A 80 -22.22 -3.70 5.43
C GLU A 80 -23.06 -4.32 6.56
N ALA A 81 -22.58 -4.22 7.80
CA ALA A 81 -23.33 -4.62 9.00
C ALA A 81 -24.64 -3.82 9.15
N GLY A 82 -24.60 -2.51 8.93
CA GLY A 82 -25.79 -1.67 8.95
C GLY A 82 -26.81 -2.04 7.87
N ARG A 83 -26.34 -2.41 6.67
CA ARG A 83 -27.21 -2.92 5.60
C ARG A 83 -27.82 -4.28 5.96
N ALA A 84 -27.03 -5.18 6.54
CA ALA A 84 -27.49 -6.50 6.98
C ALA A 84 -28.55 -6.37 8.10
N ALA A 85 -28.31 -5.54 9.10
CA ALA A 85 -29.26 -5.28 10.20
C ALA A 85 -30.62 -4.78 9.67
N ARG A 86 -30.61 -3.88 8.68
CA ARG A 86 -31.87 -3.38 8.05
C ARG A 86 -32.61 -4.46 7.29
N ARG A 87 -31.92 -5.45 6.73
CA ARG A 87 -32.55 -6.56 5.98
C ARG A 87 -33.09 -7.67 6.88
N THR A 88 -32.43 -7.92 8.01
CA THR A 88 -32.76 -9.03 8.91
C THR A 88 -33.61 -8.61 10.11
N GLY A 89 -33.77 -7.31 10.35
CA GLY A 89 -34.48 -6.79 11.53
C GLY A 89 -33.78 -7.04 12.87
N GLN A 90 -32.50 -7.42 12.82
CA GLN A 90 -31.70 -7.68 14.03
C GLN A 90 -31.30 -6.38 14.74
N PRO A 91 -31.09 -6.42 16.07
CA PRO A 91 -30.66 -5.25 16.82
C PRO A 91 -29.29 -4.77 16.32
N VAL A 92 -29.25 -3.50 15.94
CA VAL A 92 -28.08 -2.85 15.32
C VAL A 92 -26.83 -2.99 16.18
N THR A 93 -26.97 -2.96 17.50
CA THR A 93 -25.86 -3.05 18.47
C THR A 93 -25.09 -4.36 18.38
N GLU A 94 -25.76 -5.50 18.24
CA GLU A 94 -25.12 -6.81 18.14
C GLU A 94 -24.42 -6.99 16.80
N VAL A 95 -25.05 -6.54 15.71
CA VAL A 95 -24.48 -6.62 14.36
C VAL A 95 -23.23 -5.74 14.23
N TYR A 96 -23.23 -4.55 14.82
CA TYR A 96 -22.07 -3.68 14.86
C TYR A 96 -20.91 -4.23 15.69
N ALA A 97 -21.18 -4.87 16.83
CA ALA A 97 -20.15 -5.51 17.64
C ALA A 97 -19.46 -6.65 16.89
N GLY A 98 -20.23 -7.47 16.17
CA GLY A 98 -19.68 -8.53 15.29
C GLY A 98 -18.85 -7.97 14.15
N ALA A 99 -19.36 -6.94 13.47
CA ALA A 99 -18.65 -6.29 12.35
C ALA A 99 -17.32 -5.63 12.78
N SER A 100 -17.30 -5.00 13.95
CA SER A 100 -16.07 -4.42 14.51
C SER A 100 -15.01 -5.49 14.77
N ARG A 101 -15.39 -6.64 15.33
CA ARG A 101 -14.46 -7.78 15.53
C ARG A 101 -13.95 -8.34 14.22
N LEU A 102 -14.80 -8.53 13.22
CA LEU A 102 -14.42 -8.99 11.89
C LEU A 102 -13.48 -8.00 11.19
N GLY A 103 -13.77 -6.70 11.28
CA GLY A 103 -12.89 -5.65 10.74
C GLY A 103 -11.51 -5.68 11.38
N ALA A 104 -11.42 -5.82 12.70
CA ALA A 104 -10.15 -5.93 13.41
C ALA A 104 -9.39 -7.22 13.02
N ALA A 105 -10.08 -8.35 12.90
CA ALA A 105 -9.48 -9.61 12.47
C ALA A 105 -8.92 -9.52 11.04
N ALA A 106 -9.67 -8.93 10.11
CA ALA A 106 -9.22 -8.71 8.73
C ALA A 106 -7.97 -7.83 8.67
N MET A 107 -7.91 -6.76 9.47
CA MET A 107 -6.73 -5.90 9.56
C MET A 107 -5.51 -6.64 10.13
N ASN A 108 -5.70 -7.49 11.14
CA ASN A 108 -4.62 -8.29 11.70
C ASN A 108 -4.05 -9.29 10.68
N VAL A 109 -4.91 -10.00 9.94
CA VAL A 109 -4.48 -10.90 8.86
C VAL A 109 -3.72 -10.14 7.78
N SER A 110 -4.24 -8.97 7.34
CA SER A 110 -3.56 -8.13 6.34
C SER A 110 -2.20 -7.65 6.84
N SER A 111 -2.07 -7.32 8.12
CA SER A 111 -0.79 -6.89 8.71
C SER A 111 0.24 -8.02 8.76
N VAL A 112 -0.19 -9.26 9.05
CA VAL A 112 0.68 -10.44 8.99
C VAL A 112 1.17 -10.68 7.56
N MET A 113 0.27 -10.62 6.57
CA MET A 113 0.64 -10.76 5.16
C MET A 113 1.61 -9.66 4.71
N ALA A 114 1.40 -8.41 5.15
CA ALA A 114 2.32 -7.31 4.87
C ALA A 114 3.71 -7.53 5.49
N ALA A 115 3.79 -8.13 6.68
CA ALA A 115 5.06 -8.46 7.31
C ALA A 115 5.83 -9.54 6.51
N PHE A 116 5.13 -10.55 5.98
CA PHE A 116 5.73 -11.52 5.05
C PHE A 116 6.24 -10.82 3.79
N GLY A 117 5.48 -9.89 3.19
CA GLY A 117 5.95 -9.09 2.05
C GLY A 117 7.23 -8.33 2.37
N GLY A 118 7.33 -7.75 3.57
CA GLY A 118 8.54 -7.07 4.05
C GLY A 118 9.79 -7.96 4.09
N PHE A 119 9.63 -9.26 4.28
CA PHE A 119 10.72 -10.22 4.21
C PHE A 119 11.07 -10.61 2.74
N PHE A 120 10.05 -10.87 1.92
CA PHE A 120 10.24 -11.34 0.55
C PHE A 120 10.76 -10.25 -0.40
N ILE A 121 10.41 -8.97 -0.17
CA ILE A 121 10.85 -7.87 -1.03
C ILE A 121 12.37 -7.74 -1.09
N PRO A 122 13.11 -7.61 0.03
CA PRO A 122 14.57 -7.57 -0.01
C PRO A 122 15.20 -8.83 -0.61
N LYS A 123 14.60 -9.99 -0.33
CA LYS A 123 15.07 -11.28 -0.87
C LYS A 123 14.93 -11.35 -2.39
N SER A 124 13.84 -10.84 -2.96
CA SER A 124 13.64 -10.83 -4.41
C SER A 124 14.63 -9.91 -5.13
N PHE A 125 15.04 -8.80 -4.52
CA PHE A 125 16.11 -7.96 -5.05
C PHE A 125 17.46 -8.68 -5.08
N SER A 126 17.80 -9.44 -4.02
CA SER A 126 19.01 -10.26 -3.99
C SER A 126 18.98 -11.30 -5.11
N TRP A 127 17.89 -12.04 -5.25
CA TRP A 127 17.73 -13.01 -6.33
C TRP A 127 17.79 -12.40 -7.73
N SER A 128 17.21 -11.21 -7.92
CA SER A 128 17.30 -10.50 -9.20
C SER A 128 18.75 -10.17 -9.56
N LEU A 129 19.55 -9.75 -8.58
CA LEU A 129 20.97 -9.48 -8.77
C LEU A 129 21.74 -10.76 -9.16
N ASP A 130 21.50 -11.85 -8.44
CA ASP A 130 22.19 -13.13 -8.66
C ASP A 130 21.85 -13.75 -10.04
N LEU A 131 20.59 -13.59 -10.50
CA LEU A 131 20.12 -14.23 -11.73
C LEU A 131 20.33 -13.37 -12.99
N THR A 132 20.19 -12.04 -12.87
CA THR A 132 20.17 -11.12 -14.03
C THR A 132 21.28 -10.07 -13.98
N GLY A 133 22.07 -10.03 -12.90
CA GLY A 133 23.12 -9.03 -12.71
C GLY A 133 22.59 -7.60 -12.47
N GLY A 134 21.26 -7.44 -12.25
CA GLY A 134 20.65 -6.13 -12.06
C GLY A 134 19.33 -6.16 -11.29
N PHE A 135 18.81 -4.98 -10.96
CA PHE A 135 17.56 -4.82 -10.21
C PHE A 135 16.32 -4.68 -11.10
N THR A 136 16.49 -4.56 -12.40
CA THR A 136 15.42 -4.26 -13.35
C THR A 136 14.33 -5.33 -13.38
N ALA A 137 14.72 -6.60 -13.25
CA ALA A 137 13.77 -7.71 -13.22
C ALA A 137 12.87 -7.67 -11.97
N ALA A 138 13.43 -7.41 -10.79
CA ALA A 138 12.67 -7.27 -9.56
C ALA A 138 11.70 -6.07 -9.63
N ILE A 139 12.17 -4.93 -10.14
CA ILE A 139 11.34 -3.73 -10.33
C ILE A 139 10.17 -4.02 -11.30
N GLY A 140 10.42 -4.73 -12.41
CA GLY A 140 9.40 -5.12 -13.36
C GLY A 140 8.32 -6.01 -12.74
N VAL A 141 8.71 -6.98 -11.91
CA VAL A 141 7.77 -7.81 -11.17
C VAL A 141 6.91 -6.97 -10.21
N PHE A 142 7.52 -6.09 -9.42
CA PHE A 142 6.75 -5.23 -8.51
C PHE A 142 5.82 -4.27 -9.24
N LEU A 143 6.20 -3.77 -10.42
CA LEU A 143 5.35 -2.91 -11.24
C LEU A 143 4.06 -3.63 -11.69
N LEU A 144 4.12 -4.93 -11.96
CA LEU A 144 2.94 -5.73 -12.31
C LEU A 144 1.95 -5.89 -11.15
N PHE A 145 2.42 -5.76 -9.91
CA PHE A 145 1.58 -5.87 -8.71
C PHE A 145 1.10 -4.52 -8.15
N THR A 146 1.51 -3.41 -8.76
CA THR A 146 1.08 -2.05 -8.38
C THR A 146 -0.04 -1.57 -9.27
#